data_8fcac516f6c258e5009653ae7f5c0919
#
_entry.id   8fcac516f6c258e5009653ae7f5c0919
#
_cell.length_a   1.000
_cell.length_b   1.000
_cell.length_c   1.000
_cell.angle_alpha   90.00
_cell.angle_beta   90.00
_cell.angle_gamma   90.00
#
_symmetry.space_group_name_H-M   'P 1'
#
loop_
_entity.id
_entity.type
_entity.pdbx_description
1 polymer ?
#
loop_
_entity_poly.entity_id
_entity_poly.type
_entity_poly.pdbx_seq_one_letter_code
_entity_poly.pdbx_strand_id
1 'polypeptide(L)'
;MAIILQLAFQSLGIVYGDIGTSPLYVFSSVFPDGIKHNDDILGVLSLIFYTLTLISLLKYVFVVLRATDNGDGGTFALYSLICRYAKVGLIPSQQLEDAEVSNYKLKLPNNREKRASKLKSVLENSHFMKIFLLFTTLLGTSMVIGDGVLTPCISGYDCAYADQIVWISVAILIGLFMVQRFGTDKVGYSFAPIICIWFALIAGIGMYNFIKHDTSVIKALNPKYIVDYFIRNKKHAWISLGGVVLCTTGTEALFADVGHFTVRSIQISMCCVTYPALILAYAGQASFLRKNNDLVSATFYKSIPGNFKLES
;
A
#
# COMPACT_ATOMS: atom_id res chain seq x y z
N MET A 1 6.82 26.11 -0.81
CA MET A 1 6.15 25.32 -1.86
C MET A 1 7.14 24.45 -2.66
N ALA A 2 8.22 25.03 -3.21
CA ALA A 2 9.22 24.27 -3.99
C ALA A 2 9.83 23.09 -3.23
N ILE A 3 10.24 23.24 -1.98
CA ILE A 3 10.80 22.16 -1.15
C ILE A 3 9.81 21.02 -0.96
N ILE A 4 8.53 21.31 -0.72
CA ILE A 4 7.51 20.26 -0.55
C ILE A 4 7.30 19.47 -1.84
N LEU A 5 7.32 20.11 -2.99
CA LEU A 5 7.23 19.44 -4.30
C LEU A 5 8.46 18.60 -4.58
N GLN A 6 9.64 19.07 -4.22
CA GLN A 6 10.88 18.31 -4.34
C GLN A 6 10.84 17.06 -3.45
N LEU A 7 10.41 17.18 -2.19
CA LEU A 7 10.23 16.04 -1.30
C LEU A 7 9.12 15.10 -1.78
N ALA A 8 8.04 15.63 -2.36
CA ALA A 8 6.99 14.81 -2.97
C ALA A 8 7.51 14.01 -4.18
N PHE A 9 8.38 14.60 -4.99
CA PHE A 9 9.03 13.90 -6.08
C PHE A 9 10.00 12.82 -5.57
N GLN A 10 10.83 13.12 -4.56
CA GLN A 10 11.73 12.14 -3.96
C GLN A 10 10.98 10.97 -3.31
N SER A 11 9.84 11.25 -2.64
CA SER A 11 9.01 10.22 -2.01
C SER A 11 8.47 9.21 -3.05
N LEU A 12 8.23 9.63 -4.29
CA LEU A 12 7.82 8.70 -5.36
C LEU A 12 8.85 7.59 -5.58
N GLY A 13 10.13 7.90 -5.47
CA GLY A 13 11.20 6.93 -5.72
C GLY A 13 11.42 5.89 -4.62
N ILE A 14 11.04 6.22 -3.37
CA ILE A 14 11.29 5.33 -2.22
C ILE A 14 9.99 4.62 -1.79
N VAL A 15 8.92 5.39 -1.63
CA VAL A 15 7.72 4.95 -0.89
C VAL A 15 6.76 4.15 -1.76
N TYR A 16 6.70 4.43 -3.07
CA TYR A 16 5.63 3.92 -3.93
C TYR A 16 6.07 2.81 -4.91
N GLY A 17 7.27 2.26 -4.75
CA GLY A 17 7.74 1.16 -5.59
C GLY A 17 6.82 -0.06 -5.49
N ASP A 18 6.48 -0.44 -4.29
CA ASP A 18 5.70 -1.64 -3.98
C ASP A 18 4.24 -1.52 -4.44
N ILE A 19 3.55 -0.46 -4.03
CA ILE A 19 2.16 -0.24 -4.46
C ILE A 19 2.06 -0.02 -5.98
N GLY A 20 3.11 0.52 -6.61
CA GLY A 20 3.17 0.73 -8.06
C GLY A 20 3.32 -0.56 -8.88
N THR A 21 3.82 -1.64 -8.27
CA THR A 21 3.95 -2.95 -8.92
C THR A 21 2.73 -3.84 -8.73
N SER A 22 1.83 -3.52 -7.79
CA SER A 22 0.62 -4.28 -7.52
C SER A 22 -0.24 -4.58 -8.76
N PRO A 23 -0.40 -3.68 -9.76
CA PRO A 23 -1.16 -3.99 -10.98
C PRO A 23 -0.61 -5.14 -11.81
N LEU A 24 0.65 -5.56 -11.58
CA LEU A 24 1.25 -6.68 -12.31
C LEU A 24 0.58 -8.03 -11.99
N TYR A 25 0.17 -8.22 -10.73
CA TYR A 25 -0.20 -9.54 -10.22
C TYR A 25 -1.59 -9.61 -9.55
N VAL A 26 -2.27 -8.49 -9.28
CA VAL A 26 -3.53 -8.51 -8.52
C VAL A 26 -4.62 -9.29 -9.25
N PHE A 27 -4.88 -9.04 -10.54
CA PHE A 27 -5.93 -9.76 -11.26
C PHE A 27 -5.63 -11.25 -11.45
N SER A 28 -4.37 -11.63 -11.69
CA SER A 28 -3.97 -13.03 -11.76
C SER A 28 -4.12 -13.76 -10.42
N SER A 29 -3.81 -13.07 -9.32
CA SER A 29 -3.97 -13.61 -7.96
C SER A 29 -5.43 -13.73 -7.52
N VAL A 30 -6.31 -12.85 -8.01
CA VAL A 30 -7.75 -12.88 -7.69
C VAL A 30 -8.48 -14.00 -8.45
N PHE A 31 -8.06 -14.31 -9.68
CA PHE A 31 -8.68 -15.29 -10.54
C PHE A 31 -7.71 -16.43 -10.94
N PRO A 32 -7.19 -17.21 -9.99
CA PRO A 32 -6.24 -18.28 -10.30
C PRO A 32 -6.84 -19.38 -11.20
N ASP A 33 -8.14 -19.63 -11.08
CA ASP A 33 -8.89 -20.61 -11.86
C ASP A 33 -9.57 -20.02 -13.11
N GLY A 34 -9.21 -18.78 -13.48
CA GLY A 34 -9.85 -18.06 -14.59
C GLY A 34 -11.15 -17.35 -14.20
N ILE A 35 -11.71 -16.59 -15.14
CA ILE A 35 -12.95 -15.81 -14.96
C ILE A 35 -14.15 -16.64 -15.38
N LYS A 36 -15.09 -16.90 -14.46
CA LYS A 36 -16.30 -17.66 -14.72
C LYS A 36 -17.43 -16.79 -15.27
N HIS A 37 -17.51 -15.56 -14.83
CA HIS A 37 -18.56 -14.62 -15.23
C HIS A 37 -18.00 -13.23 -15.47
N ASN A 38 -18.41 -12.59 -16.57
CA ASN A 38 -17.87 -11.30 -16.99
C ASN A 38 -18.12 -10.16 -15.99
N ASP A 39 -19.22 -10.25 -15.21
CA ASP A 39 -19.54 -9.26 -14.17
C ASP A 39 -18.71 -9.44 -12.89
N ASP A 40 -17.99 -10.57 -12.74
CA ASP A 40 -17.09 -10.76 -11.60
C ASP A 40 -15.89 -9.81 -11.66
N ILE A 41 -15.48 -9.45 -12.88
CA ILE A 41 -14.45 -8.43 -13.10
C ILE A 41 -14.89 -7.08 -12.54
N LEU A 42 -16.17 -6.70 -12.74
CA LEU A 42 -16.70 -5.46 -12.18
C LEU A 42 -16.77 -5.51 -10.66
N GLY A 43 -17.15 -6.66 -10.08
CA GLY A 43 -17.15 -6.87 -8.63
C GLY A 43 -15.77 -6.74 -8.02
N VAL A 44 -14.78 -7.37 -8.64
CA VAL A 44 -13.37 -7.29 -8.19
C VAL A 44 -12.80 -5.89 -8.38
N LEU A 45 -13.05 -5.23 -9.52
CA LEU A 45 -12.62 -3.85 -9.72
C LEU A 45 -13.26 -2.90 -8.68
N SER A 46 -14.53 -3.11 -8.36
CA SER A 46 -15.21 -2.37 -7.29
C SER A 46 -14.52 -2.58 -5.95
N LEU A 47 -14.18 -3.83 -5.60
CA LEU A 47 -13.42 -4.15 -4.38
C LEU A 47 -12.06 -3.44 -4.37
N ILE A 48 -11.28 -3.52 -5.45
CA ILE A 48 -9.98 -2.84 -5.57
C ILE A 48 -10.14 -1.33 -5.38
N PHE A 49 -11.12 -0.72 -6.05
CA PHE A 49 -11.40 0.72 -5.96
C PHE A 49 -11.69 1.14 -4.51
N TYR A 50 -12.61 0.45 -3.84
CA TYR A 50 -12.97 0.78 -2.46
C TYR A 50 -11.84 0.47 -1.48
N THR A 51 -11.09 -0.61 -1.69
CA THR A 51 -9.95 -0.96 -0.85
C THR A 51 -8.83 0.09 -0.93
N LEU A 52 -8.45 0.50 -2.14
CA LEU A 52 -7.48 1.59 -2.34
C LEU A 52 -7.98 2.92 -1.76
N THR A 53 -9.25 3.25 -1.97
CA THR A 53 -9.81 4.52 -1.47
C THR A 53 -9.89 4.54 0.05
N LEU A 54 -10.43 3.49 0.67
CA LEU A 54 -10.68 3.46 2.11
C LEU A 54 -9.40 3.17 2.91
N ILE A 55 -8.58 2.22 2.45
CA ILE A 55 -7.38 1.82 3.18
C ILE A 55 -6.22 2.74 2.83
N SER A 56 -5.77 2.75 1.57
CA SER A 56 -4.57 3.49 1.20
C SER A 56 -4.78 5.00 1.34
N LEU A 57 -5.88 5.52 0.79
CA LEU A 57 -6.10 6.97 0.76
C LEU A 57 -6.68 7.48 2.10
N LEU A 58 -7.88 7.05 2.50
CA LEU A 58 -8.56 7.62 3.67
C LEU A 58 -7.89 7.23 4.98
N LYS A 59 -7.64 5.94 5.20
CA LYS A 59 -7.05 5.46 6.46
C LYS A 59 -5.59 5.90 6.59
N TYR A 60 -4.71 5.54 5.63
CA TYR A 60 -3.28 5.82 5.78
C TYR A 60 -2.95 7.28 5.52
N VAL A 61 -3.28 7.83 4.36
CA VAL A 61 -2.83 9.17 3.93
C VAL A 61 -3.47 10.30 4.74
N PHE A 62 -4.77 10.20 5.09
CA PHE A 62 -5.44 11.29 5.81
C PHE A 62 -5.49 11.11 7.34
N VAL A 63 -5.45 9.88 7.85
CA VAL A 63 -5.56 9.61 9.28
C VAL A 63 -4.23 9.19 9.88
N VAL A 64 -3.65 8.06 9.42
CA VAL A 64 -2.48 7.43 10.06
C VAL A 64 -1.22 8.28 9.94
N LEU A 65 -0.97 8.92 8.80
CA LEU A 65 0.20 9.79 8.59
C LEU A 65 0.29 10.97 9.58
N ARG A 66 -0.79 11.29 10.30
CA ARG A 66 -0.79 12.34 11.33
C ARG A 66 -0.40 11.84 12.72
N ALA A 67 -0.34 10.52 12.92
CA ALA A 67 -0.01 9.91 14.21
C ALA A 67 1.51 9.68 14.35
N THR A 68 2.29 10.72 14.11
CA THR A 68 3.76 10.68 14.22
C THR A 68 4.20 10.93 15.66
N ASP A 69 5.32 10.31 16.05
CA ASP A 69 6.02 10.55 17.30
C ASP A 69 7.32 11.32 17.02
N ASN A 70 7.40 12.58 17.42
CA ASN A 70 8.52 13.49 17.14
C ASN A 70 8.94 13.60 15.67
N GLY A 71 8.00 13.35 14.75
CA GLY A 71 8.26 13.33 13.32
C GLY A 71 8.47 11.94 12.73
N ASP A 72 8.75 10.93 13.55
CA ASP A 72 8.91 9.54 13.13
C ASP A 72 7.56 8.83 13.00
N GLY A 73 7.48 7.91 12.03
CA GLY A 73 6.31 7.08 11.77
C GLY A 73 6.58 5.59 11.95
N GLY A 74 5.59 4.79 11.59
CA GLY A 74 5.67 3.34 11.66
C GLY A 74 5.04 2.75 12.93
N THR A 75 5.01 1.41 12.99
CA THR A 75 4.35 0.67 14.08
C THR A 75 4.99 0.93 15.44
N PHE A 76 6.32 1.05 15.50
CA PHE A 76 7.03 1.36 16.74
C PHE A 76 6.83 2.81 17.20
N ALA A 77 6.76 3.78 16.28
CA ALA A 77 6.46 5.17 16.63
C ALA A 77 5.04 5.27 17.23
N LEU A 78 4.08 4.56 16.64
CA LEU A 78 2.71 4.48 17.18
C LEU A 78 2.68 3.83 18.57
N TYR A 79 3.45 2.76 18.79
CA TYR A 79 3.61 2.13 20.09
C TYR A 79 4.22 3.10 21.12
N SER A 80 5.30 3.79 20.76
CA SER A 80 5.95 4.80 21.61
C SER A 80 4.97 5.92 21.99
N LEU A 81 4.21 6.43 21.03
CA LEU A 81 3.18 7.43 21.23
C LEU A 81 2.12 6.97 22.25
N ILE A 82 1.63 5.73 22.12
CA ILE A 82 0.66 5.14 23.05
C ILE A 82 1.29 5.00 24.44
N CYS A 83 2.52 4.48 24.53
CA CYS A 83 3.23 4.27 25.80
C CYS A 83 3.48 5.57 26.54
N ARG A 84 3.81 6.65 25.82
CA ARG A 84 4.01 7.99 26.37
C ARG A 84 2.75 8.53 27.02
N TYR A 85 1.61 8.44 26.34
CA TYR A 85 0.32 8.93 26.85
C TYR A 85 -0.29 8.06 27.95
N ALA A 86 -0.11 6.73 27.88
CA ALA A 86 -0.71 5.78 28.81
C ALA A 86 0.25 5.28 29.91
N LYS A 87 1.53 5.70 29.92
CA LYS A 87 2.56 5.24 30.87
C LYS A 87 2.65 3.70 30.97
N VAL A 88 2.57 3.02 29.84
CA VAL A 88 2.39 1.56 29.71
C VAL A 88 3.69 0.87 29.28
N GLY A 89 4.76 1.61 28.98
CA GLY A 89 6.01 1.08 28.43
C GLY A 89 6.62 -0.04 29.25
N LEU A 90 6.75 -1.23 28.66
CA LEU A 90 7.55 -2.35 29.19
C LEU A 90 9.05 -2.13 28.90
N ILE A 91 9.35 -1.33 27.89
CA ILE A 91 10.70 -0.93 27.51
C ILE A 91 10.85 0.52 27.95
N PRO A 92 11.82 0.87 28.82
CA PRO A 92 12.04 2.25 29.25
C PRO A 92 12.52 3.07 28.04
N SER A 93 11.67 3.91 27.51
CA SER A 93 12.05 4.97 26.56
C SER A 93 12.56 6.17 27.37
N GLN A 94 13.86 6.36 27.39
CA GLN A 94 14.50 7.51 28.06
C GLN A 94 14.62 8.70 27.09
N GLN A 95 13.52 9.22 26.59
CA GLN A 95 13.56 10.49 25.87
C GLN A 95 13.41 11.64 26.89
N LEU A 96 14.31 12.61 26.84
CA LEU A 96 14.30 13.80 27.70
C LEU A 96 12.98 14.58 27.63
N GLU A 97 12.29 14.49 26.52
CA GLU A 97 11.00 15.14 26.26
C GLU A 97 9.83 14.49 27.03
N ASP A 98 9.97 13.24 27.47
CA ASP A 98 8.94 12.56 28.28
C ASP A 98 8.80 13.15 29.69
N ALA A 99 9.81 13.89 30.19
CA ALA A 99 9.79 14.56 31.47
C ALA A 99 8.90 15.81 31.48
N GLU A 100 8.64 16.42 30.32
CA GLU A 100 7.88 17.67 30.20
C GLU A 100 6.38 17.47 29.89
N VAL A 101 5.90 16.23 29.72
CA VAL A 101 4.48 15.98 29.44
C VAL A 101 3.64 16.20 30.70
N SER A 102 3.21 17.45 30.90
CA SER A 102 2.27 17.85 31.95
C SER A 102 0.85 17.34 31.61
N ASN A 103 0.29 16.51 32.48
CA ASN A 103 -1.09 16.02 32.39
C ASN A 103 -2.15 17.04 32.84
N TYR A 104 -1.80 18.29 33.04
CA TYR A 104 -2.73 19.32 33.48
C TYR A 104 -3.61 19.83 32.35
N LYS A 105 -4.85 19.34 32.28
CA LYS A 105 -5.90 19.93 31.43
C LYS A 105 -6.91 20.68 32.28
N LEU A 106 -6.96 22.00 32.09
CA LEU A 106 -7.93 22.90 32.74
C LEU A 106 -9.34 22.90 32.15
N LYS A 107 -9.64 22.05 31.16
CA LYS A 107 -10.94 21.99 30.50
C LYS A 107 -11.70 20.71 30.86
N LEU A 108 -13.03 20.83 31.05
CA LEU A 108 -13.93 19.70 31.27
C LEU A 108 -13.79 18.68 30.11
N PRO A 109 -13.61 17.38 30.42
CA PRO A 109 -13.35 16.35 29.42
C PRO A 109 -14.55 16.12 28.51
N ASN A 110 -14.34 16.22 27.21
CA ASN A 110 -15.31 15.90 26.19
C ASN A 110 -15.56 14.36 26.15
N ASN A 111 -16.66 13.90 25.56
CA ASN A 111 -17.01 12.47 25.50
C ASN A 111 -15.91 11.60 24.83
N ARG A 112 -15.13 12.15 23.92
CA ARG A 112 -13.94 11.49 23.34
C ARG A 112 -12.83 11.32 24.38
N GLU A 113 -12.60 12.32 25.20
CA GLU A 113 -11.58 12.29 26.27
C GLU A 113 -11.96 11.30 27.38
N LYS A 114 -13.24 11.16 27.69
CA LYS A 114 -13.74 10.14 28.64
C LYS A 114 -13.50 8.72 28.15
N ARG A 115 -13.66 8.46 26.85
CA ARG A 115 -13.34 7.15 26.24
C ARG A 115 -11.85 6.88 26.24
N ALA A 116 -11.03 7.86 25.86
CA ALA A 116 -9.57 7.79 25.90
C ALA A 116 -9.06 7.54 27.34
N SER A 117 -9.63 8.20 28.33
CA SER A 117 -9.31 8.00 29.76
C SER A 117 -9.65 6.59 30.25
N LYS A 118 -10.79 6.00 29.81
CA LYS A 118 -11.14 4.61 30.13
C LYS A 118 -10.15 3.62 29.50
N LEU A 119 -9.81 3.81 28.22
CA LEU A 119 -8.81 3.00 27.54
C LEU A 119 -7.43 3.10 28.22
N LYS A 120 -7.02 4.30 28.58
CA LYS A 120 -5.80 4.55 29.33
C LYS A 120 -5.78 3.77 30.64
N SER A 121 -6.85 3.86 31.44
CA SER A 121 -6.98 3.13 32.71
C SER A 121 -6.93 1.60 32.54
N VAL A 122 -7.54 1.07 31.48
CA VAL A 122 -7.48 -0.38 31.18
C VAL A 122 -6.06 -0.79 30.80
N LEU A 123 -5.36 -0.01 29.96
CA LEU A 123 -4.00 -0.26 29.57
C LEU A 123 -3.02 -0.18 30.74
N GLU A 124 -3.17 0.81 31.62
CA GLU A 124 -2.30 1.01 32.79
C GLU A 124 -2.45 -0.08 33.86
N ASN A 125 -3.67 -0.55 34.08
CA ASN A 125 -3.99 -1.49 35.19
C ASN A 125 -3.84 -2.97 34.78
N SER A 126 -3.86 -3.31 33.49
CA SER A 126 -3.79 -4.70 33.03
C SER A 126 -2.43 -5.05 32.43
N HIS A 127 -1.69 -5.92 33.12
CA HIS A 127 -0.43 -6.46 32.61
C HIS A 127 -0.60 -7.23 31.28
N PHE A 128 -1.72 -7.94 31.14
CA PHE A 128 -2.08 -8.63 29.89
C PHE A 128 -2.20 -7.66 28.71
N MET A 129 -2.87 -6.52 28.89
CA MET A 129 -3.04 -5.53 27.83
C MET A 129 -1.72 -4.89 27.41
N LYS A 130 -0.78 -4.72 28.35
CA LYS A 130 0.58 -4.22 28.04
C LYS A 130 1.34 -5.18 27.14
N ILE A 131 1.34 -6.47 27.50
CA ILE A 131 1.99 -7.54 26.72
C ILE A 131 1.30 -7.69 25.37
N PHE A 132 -0.03 -7.66 25.33
CA PHE A 132 -0.81 -7.75 24.10
C PHE A 132 -0.51 -6.60 23.14
N LEU A 133 -0.39 -5.36 23.64
CA LEU A 133 -0.02 -4.20 22.83
C LEU A 133 1.37 -4.37 22.23
N LEU A 134 2.36 -4.78 23.04
CA LEU A 134 3.73 -5.04 22.57
C LEU A 134 3.75 -6.17 21.53
N PHE A 135 3.09 -7.28 21.81
CA PHE A 135 3.00 -8.41 20.88
C PHE A 135 2.37 -8.01 19.54
N THR A 136 1.27 -7.25 19.57
CA THR A 136 0.60 -6.76 18.35
C THR A 136 1.53 -5.84 17.55
N THR A 137 2.31 -5.00 18.23
CA THR A 137 3.28 -4.11 17.57
C THR A 137 4.39 -4.91 16.89
N LEU A 138 4.98 -5.89 17.60
CA LEU A 138 6.01 -6.77 17.05
C LEU A 138 5.47 -7.59 15.87
N LEU A 139 4.25 -8.12 16.01
CA LEU A 139 3.58 -8.85 14.92
C LEU A 139 3.38 -7.95 13.69
N GLY A 140 2.85 -6.74 13.88
CA GLY A 140 2.66 -5.78 12.79
C GLY A 140 3.96 -5.44 12.08
N THR A 141 5.03 -5.19 12.82
CA THR A 141 6.36 -4.92 12.23
C THR A 141 6.91 -6.12 11.48
N SER A 142 6.77 -7.33 12.03
CA SER A 142 7.21 -8.56 11.37
C SER A 142 6.43 -8.80 10.07
N MET A 143 5.13 -8.47 10.03
CA MET A 143 4.32 -8.57 8.81
C MET A 143 4.78 -7.58 7.74
N VAL A 144 5.12 -6.34 8.10
CA VAL A 144 5.65 -5.34 7.15
C VAL A 144 6.99 -5.78 6.57
N ILE A 145 7.89 -6.31 7.41
CA ILE A 145 9.18 -6.87 6.93
C ILE A 145 8.94 -8.08 6.03
N GLY A 146 8.01 -8.96 6.39
CA GLY A 146 7.64 -10.13 5.59
C GLY A 146 7.09 -9.76 4.22
N ASP A 147 6.25 -8.73 4.15
CA ASP A 147 5.71 -8.19 2.90
C ASP A 147 6.84 -7.69 1.97
N GLY A 148 7.80 -6.93 2.52
CA GLY A 148 8.96 -6.45 1.78
C GLY A 148 9.84 -7.56 1.19
N VAL A 149 9.79 -8.78 1.71
CA VAL A 149 10.47 -9.97 1.16
C VAL A 149 9.59 -10.69 0.14
N LEU A 150 8.29 -10.83 0.42
CA LEU A 150 7.37 -11.61 -0.43
C LEU A 150 7.08 -10.91 -1.76
N THR A 151 6.93 -9.60 -1.78
CA THR A 151 6.57 -8.85 -2.99
C THR A 151 7.58 -9.01 -4.13
N PRO A 152 8.91 -8.88 -3.92
CA PRO A 152 9.89 -9.17 -4.96
C PRO A 152 9.86 -10.61 -5.44
N CYS A 153 9.60 -11.56 -4.54
CA CYS A 153 9.52 -12.98 -4.88
C CYS A 153 8.32 -13.28 -5.80
N ILE A 154 7.14 -12.72 -5.51
CA ILE A 154 5.93 -12.89 -6.32
C ILE A 154 6.13 -12.25 -7.70
N SER A 155 6.69 -11.05 -7.74
CA SER A 155 6.94 -10.32 -9.00
C SER A 155 7.96 -11.01 -9.91
N GLY A 156 8.87 -11.81 -9.35
CA GLY A 156 9.89 -12.55 -10.10
C GLY A 156 9.44 -13.93 -10.61
N TYR A 157 8.32 -14.48 -10.11
CA TYR A 157 7.92 -15.85 -10.42
C TYR A 157 7.30 -16.03 -11.82
N ASP A 158 6.80 -14.97 -12.42
CA ASP A 158 6.14 -15.01 -13.75
C ASP A 158 7.11 -15.06 -14.94
N CYS A 159 8.44 -15.15 -14.70
CA CYS A 159 9.43 -15.17 -15.78
C CYS A 159 9.98 -16.59 -16.00
N ALA A 160 9.85 -17.09 -17.23
CA ALA A 160 10.22 -18.43 -17.67
C ALA A 160 11.73 -18.79 -17.60
N TYR A 161 12.61 -17.87 -17.18
CA TYR A 161 14.07 -18.06 -17.08
C TYR A 161 14.56 -17.89 -15.64
N ALA A 162 14.08 -18.76 -14.75
CA ALA A 162 14.32 -18.64 -13.31
C ALA A 162 15.80 -18.47 -12.92
N ASP A 163 16.72 -19.24 -13.51
CA ASP A 163 18.14 -19.21 -13.10
C ASP A 163 18.86 -17.90 -13.49
N GLN A 164 18.59 -17.36 -14.65
CA GLN A 164 19.20 -16.10 -15.10
C GLN A 164 18.68 -14.92 -14.29
N ILE A 165 17.39 -14.91 -13.95
CA ILE A 165 16.75 -13.86 -13.16
C ILE A 165 17.31 -13.84 -11.74
N VAL A 166 17.55 -15.01 -11.14
CA VAL A 166 18.16 -15.11 -9.81
C VAL A 166 19.53 -14.43 -9.79
N TRP A 167 20.40 -14.71 -10.76
CA TRP A 167 21.74 -14.09 -10.81
C TRP A 167 21.68 -12.58 -11.06
N ILE A 168 20.80 -12.12 -11.94
CA ILE A 168 20.58 -10.70 -12.19
C ILE A 168 20.04 -10.01 -10.91
N SER A 169 19.08 -10.63 -10.23
CA SER A 169 18.52 -10.11 -8.98
C SER A 169 19.58 -10.02 -7.88
N VAL A 170 20.44 -11.04 -7.75
CA VAL A 170 21.55 -11.04 -6.78
C VAL A 170 22.53 -9.90 -7.11
N ALA A 171 22.88 -9.70 -8.37
CA ALA A 171 23.77 -8.63 -8.78
C ALA A 171 23.17 -7.23 -8.50
N ILE A 172 21.86 -7.05 -8.76
CA ILE A 172 21.15 -5.80 -8.46
C ILE A 172 21.11 -5.56 -6.96
N LEU A 173 20.80 -6.59 -6.13
CA LEU A 173 20.80 -6.48 -4.67
C LEU A 173 22.16 -6.10 -4.12
N ILE A 174 23.24 -6.74 -4.59
CA ILE A 174 24.60 -6.37 -4.17
C ILE A 174 24.87 -4.90 -4.53
N GLY A 175 24.53 -4.48 -5.75
CA GLY A 175 24.65 -3.08 -6.17
C GLY A 175 23.87 -2.11 -5.27
N LEU A 176 22.63 -2.43 -4.94
CA LEU A 176 21.78 -1.63 -4.06
C LEU A 176 22.38 -1.51 -2.64
N PHE A 177 22.83 -2.61 -2.05
CA PHE A 177 23.49 -2.58 -0.74
C PHE A 177 24.79 -1.75 -0.76
N MET A 178 25.55 -1.79 -1.84
CA MET A 178 26.74 -0.94 -1.98
C MET A 178 26.37 0.55 -2.07
N VAL A 179 25.26 0.89 -2.73
CA VAL A 179 24.79 2.28 -2.89
C VAL A 179 24.08 2.79 -1.62
N GLN A 180 23.49 1.91 -0.81
CA GLN A 180 22.75 2.25 0.42
C GLN A 180 23.59 3.10 1.39
N ARG A 181 24.90 2.90 1.46
CA ARG A 181 25.81 3.69 2.32
C ARG A 181 25.85 5.20 2.00
N PHE A 182 25.39 5.62 0.82
CA PHE A 182 25.35 7.02 0.43
C PHE A 182 24.14 7.80 0.95
N GLY A 183 23.24 7.12 1.66
CA GLY A 183 22.03 7.69 2.26
C GLY A 183 20.79 7.54 1.37
N THR A 184 19.63 7.43 2.04
CA THR A 184 18.31 7.23 1.40
C THR A 184 17.91 8.38 0.49
N ASP A 185 18.30 9.62 0.81
CA ASP A 185 17.96 10.82 0.03
C ASP A 185 18.49 10.76 -1.40
N LYS A 186 19.76 10.35 -1.59
CA LYS A 186 20.37 10.25 -2.91
C LYS A 186 19.78 9.10 -3.71
N VAL A 187 19.52 7.97 -3.06
CA VAL A 187 18.89 6.81 -3.67
C VAL A 187 17.49 7.18 -4.16
N GLY A 188 16.67 7.80 -3.30
CA GLY A 188 15.33 8.23 -3.66
C GLY A 188 15.28 9.21 -4.83
N TYR A 189 16.20 10.17 -4.86
CA TYR A 189 16.30 11.12 -5.98
C TYR A 189 16.66 10.43 -7.31
N SER A 190 17.49 9.39 -7.26
CA SER A 190 17.88 8.62 -8.45
C SER A 190 16.72 7.74 -8.98
N PHE A 191 15.90 7.14 -8.10
CA PHE A 191 14.80 6.28 -8.50
C PHE A 191 13.50 7.05 -8.83
N ALA A 192 13.31 8.25 -8.30
CA ALA A 192 12.10 9.04 -8.51
C ALA A 192 11.73 9.26 -10.00
N PRO A 193 12.65 9.59 -10.92
CA PRO A 193 12.31 9.72 -12.34
C PRO A 193 11.79 8.42 -12.95
N ILE A 194 12.39 7.28 -12.57
CA ILE A 194 12.03 5.96 -13.10
C ILE A 194 10.60 5.61 -12.66
N ILE A 195 10.29 5.81 -11.38
CA ILE A 195 8.96 5.55 -10.84
C ILE A 195 7.92 6.52 -11.39
N CYS A 196 8.27 7.79 -11.61
CA CYS A 196 7.39 8.74 -12.29
C CYS A 196 7.03 8.29 -13.71
N ILE A 197 8.00 7.86 -14.48
CA ILE A 197 7.78 7.32 -15.83
C ILE A 197 6.92 6.06 -15.76
N TRP A 198 7.20 5.18 -14.80
CA TRP A 198 6.40 3.98 -14.56
C TRP A 198 4.91 4.30 -14.32
N PHE A 199 4.60 5.22 -13.40
CA PHE A 199 3.22 5.64 -13.14
C PHE A 199 2.57 6.29 -14.37
N ALA A 200 3.30 7.10 -15.13
CA ALA A 200 2.82 7.69 -16.37
C ALA A 200 2.49 6.62 -17.42
N LEU A 201 3.34 5.59 -17.55
CA LEU A 201 3.14 4.48 -18.48
C LEU A 201 1.92 3.64 -18.09
N ILE A 202 1.80 3.19 -16.83
CA ILE A 202 0.66 2.37 -16.41
C ILE A 202 -0.66 3.15 -16.49
N ALA A 203 -0.65 4.46 -16.19
CA ALA A 203 -1.82 5.31 -16.35
C ALA A 203 -2.20 5.49 -17.83
N GLY A 204 -1.21 5.72 -18.70
CA GLY A 204 -1.40 5.87 -20.14
C GLY A 204 -1.94 4.59 -20.80
N ILE A 205 -1.35 3.44 -20.48
CA ILE A 205 -1.83 2.12 -20.94
C ILE A 205 -3.24 1.86 -20.40
N GLY A 206 -3.46 2.16 -19.12
CA GLY A 206 -4.78 2.01 -18.49
C GLY A 206 -5.85 2.85 -19.19
N MET A 207 -5.58 4.11 -19.45
CA MET A 207 -6.49 5.01 -20.17
C MET A 207 -6.75 4.54 -21.60
N TYR A 208 -5.71 4.11 -22.33
CA TYR A 208 -5.86 3.57 -23.67
C TYR A 208 -6.79 2.35 -23.70
N ASN A 209 -6.55 1.37 -22.82
CA ASN A 209 -7.37 0.17 -22.75
C ASN A 209 -8.80 0.46 -22.33
N PHE A 210 -8.99 1.38 -21.38
CA PHE A 210 -10.29 1.84 -20.95
C PHE A 210 -11.12 2.41 -22.10
N ILE A 211 -10.54 3.26 -22.94
CA ILE A 211 -11.24 3.87 -24.10
C ILE A 211 -11.46 2.85 -25.21
N LYS A 212 -10.47 1.99 -25.49
CA LYS A 212 -10.49 1.09 -26.65
C LYS A 212 -11.40 -0.14 -26.45
N HIS A 213 -11.45 -0.69 -25.25
CA HIS A 213 -12.11 -1.97 -25.02
C HIS A 213 -13.54 -1.80 -24.48
N ASP A 214 -13.69 -1.31 -23.25
CA ASP A 214 -15.02 -1.20 -22.63
C ASP A 214 -15.06 -0.11 -21.57
N THR A 215 -15.73 1.00 -21.90
CA THR A 215 -15.95 2.12 -20.97
C THR A 215 -17.00 1.82 -19.91
N SER A 216 -17.80 0.75 -20.07
CA SER A 216 -18.83 0.37 -19.10
C SER A 216 -18.28 -0.08 -17.75
N VAL A 217 -16.95 -0.28 -17.66
CA VAL A 217 -16.22 -0.58 -16.42
C VAL A 217 -16.40 0.49 -15.33
N ILE A 218 -16.76 1.74 -15.71
CA ILE A 218 -17.16 2.79 -14.75
C ILE A 218 -18.32 2.34 -13.84
N LYS A 219 -19.17 1.42 -14.28
CA LYS A 219 -20.24 0.85 -13.46
C LYS A 219 -19.73 0.19 -12.19
N ALA A 220 -18.45 -0.23 -12.15
CA ALA A 220 -17.79 -0.77 -10.96
C ALA A 220 -17.69 0.25 -9.80
N LEU A 221 -17.90 1.54 -10.01
CA LEU A 221 -18.06 2.53 -8.94
C LEU A 221 -19.30 2.27 -8.07
N ASN A 222 -20.29 1.52 -8.56
CA ASN A 222 -21.46 1.14 -7.78
C ASN A 222 -21.13 -0.06 -6.88
N PRO A 223 -21.22 0.07 -5.53
CA PRO A 223 -20.91 -1.01 -4.59
C PRO A 223 -21.82 -2.23 -4.71
N LYS A 224 -22.92 -2.14 -5.44
CA LYS A 224 -23.81 -3.27 -5.73
C LYS A 224 -23.06 -4.43 -6.36
N TYR A 225 -22.09 -4.16 -7.24
CA TYR A 225 -21.31 -5.20 -7.90
C TYR A 225 -20.46 -6.03 -6.91
N ILE A 226 -20.08 -5.45 -5.77
CA ILE A 226 -19.41 -6.19 -4.69
C ILE A 226 -20.38 -7.23 -4.12
N VAL A 227 -21.59 -6.82 -3.78
CA VAL A 227 -22.61 -7.70 -3.21
C VAL A 227 -22.95 -8.83 -4.19
N ASP A 228 -23.18 -8.49 -5.45
CA ASP A 228 -23.49 -9.46 -6.50
C ASP A 228 -22.35 -10.47 -6.71
N TYR A 229 -21.08 -10.03 -6.61
CA TYR A 229 -19.90 -10.88 -6.66
C TYR A 229 -19.86 -11.90 -5.52
N PHE A 230 -20.10 -11.46 -4.27
CA PHE A 230 -20.14 -12.35 -3.11
C PHE A 230 -21.31 -13.33 -3.16
N ILE A 231 -22.48 -12.91 -3.63
CA ILE A 231 -23.64 -13.79 -3.78
C ILE A 231 -23.35 -14.90 -4.79
N ARG A 232 -22.74 -14.57 -5.94
CA ARG A 232 -22.40 -15.55 -6.99
C ARG A 232 -21.30 -16.51 -6.57
N ASN A 233 -20.19 -15.99 -6.06
CA ASN A 233 -18.97 -16.77 -5.86
C ASN A 233 -18.82 -17.34 -4.43
N LYS A 234 -19.65 -16.90 -3.47
CA LYS A 234 -19.69 -17.42 -2.09
C LYS A 234 -18.28 -17.61 -1.50
N LYS A 235 -17.86 -18.88 -1.26
CA LYS A 235 -16.56 -19.21 -0.67
C LYS A 235 -15.38 -18.73 -1.51
N HIS A 236 -15.46 -18.82 -2.84
CA HIS A 236 -14.38 -18.35 -3.73
C HIS A 236 -14.20 -16.83 -3.64
N ALA A 237 -15.28 -16.05 -3.45
CA ALA A 237 -15.18 -14.61 -3.24
C ALA A 237 -14.41 -14.26 -1.95
N TRP A 238 -14.56 -15.03 -0.88
CA TRP A 238 -13.78 -14.86 0.35
C TRP A 238 -12.30 -15.17 0.15
N ILE A 239 -11.98 -16.22 -0.58
CA ILE A 239 -10.58 -16.58 -0.89
C ILE A 239 -9.94 -15.51 -1.77
N SER A 240 -10.66 -15.00 -2.77
CA SER A 240 -10.16 -13.96 -3.69
C SER A 240 -9.88 -12.61 -3.03
N LEU A 241 -10.45 -12.35 -1.84
CA LEU A 241 -10.08 -11.15 -1.05
C LEU A 241 -8.59 -11.10 -0.74
N GLY A 242 -7.93 -12.24 -0.56
CA GLY A 242 -6.47 -12.29 -0.40
C GLY A 242 -5.75 -11.64 -1.59
N GLY A 243 -6.18 -11.95 -2.81
CA GLY A 243 -5.66 -11.30 -4.03
C GLY A 243 -6.01 -9.81 -4.12
N VAL A 244 -7.22 -9.43 -3.68
CA VAL A 244 -7.62 -7.99 -3.67
C VAL A 244 -6.77 -7.18 -2.69
N VAL A 245 -6.46 -7.72 -1.51
CA VAL A 245 -5.65 -7.01 -0.49
C VAL A 245 -4.25 -6.70 -1.03
N LEU A 246 -3.72 -7.50 -1.95
CA LEU A 246 -2.43 -7.23 -2.59
C LEU A 246 -2.38 -5.88 -3.32
N CYS A 247 -3.53 -5.28 -3.67
CA CYS A 247 -3.54 -3.93 -4.26
C CYS A 247 -3.11 -2.83 -3.28
N THR A 248 -3.08 -3.11 -1.97
CA THR A 248 -2.66 -2.17 -0.92
C THR A 248 -1.29 -2.48 -0.32
N THR A 249 -0.57 -3.47 -0.86
CA THR A 249 0.80 -3.76 -0.43
C THR A 249 1.68 -2.52 -0.51
N GLY A 250 2.55 -2.35 0.47
CA GLY A 250 3.40 -1.17 0.58
C GLY A 250 2.71 0.10 1.12
N THR A 251 1.40 0.05 1.41
CA THR A 251 0.72 1.23 2.00
C THR A 251 1.21 1.51 3.42
N GLU A 252 1.60 0.49 4.18
CA GLU A 252 2.18 0.63 5.51
C GLU A 252 3.52 1.35 5.48
N ALA A 253 4.31 1.18 4.42
CA ALA A 253 5.58 1.85 4.22
C ALA A 253 5.42 3.38 4.16
N LEU A 254 4.28 3.89 3.63
CA LEU A 254 3.94 5.31 3.65
C LEU A 254 4.06 5.91 5.07
N PHE A 255 3.64 5.15 6.07
CA PHE A 255 3.68 5.62 7.45
C PHE A 255 5.06 5.46 8.09
N ALA A 256 5.80 4.42 7.73
CA ALA A 256 7.17 4.22 8.20
C ALA A 256 8.11 5.33 7.70
N ASP A 257 7.92 5.77 6.45
CA ASP A 257 8.80 6.73 5.79
C ASP A 257 8.50 8.22 6.13
N VAL A 258 7.51 8.49 6.97
CA VAL A 258 7.19 9.86 7.41
C VAL A 258 8.39 10.54 8.10
N GLY A 259 9.27 9.79 8.75
CA GLY A 259 10.50 10.32 9.35
C GLY A 259 11.44 10.98 8.33
N HIS A 260 11.43 10.49 7.08
CA HIS A 260 12.27 11.05 6.00
C HIS A 260 11.54 12.10 5.16
N PHE A 261 10.20 12.03 5.08
CA PHE A 261 9.38 12.90 4.26
C PHE A 261 8.31 13.61 5.09
N THR A 262 7.94 14.81 4.70
CA THR A 262 6.83 15.50 5.37
C THR A 262 5.48 14.85 5.01
N VAL A 263 4.55 14.85 5.97
CA VAL A 263 3.17 14.36 5.74
C VAL A 263 2.54 14.97 4.48
N ARG A 264 2.77 16.28 4.26
CA ARG A 264 2.22 17.00 3.09
C ARG A 264 2.82 16.51 1.76
N SER A 265 4.11 16.19 1.73
CA SER A 265 4.76 15.69 0.51
C SER A 265 4.21 14.32 0.12
N ILE A 266 4.03 13.41 1.08
CA ILE A 266 3.42 12.09 0.86
C ILE A 266 1.95 12.22 0.42
N GLN A 267 1.20 13.15 1.02
CA GLN A 267 -0.19 13.39 0.61
C GLN A 267 -0.29 13.88 -0.85
N ILE A 268 0.59 14.79 -1.27
CA ILE A 268 0.60 15.31 -2.64
C ILE A 268 0.97 14.19 -3.64
N SER A 269 2.05 13.46 -3.38
CA SER A 269 2.49 12.39 -4.28
C SER A 269 1.45 11.27 -4.41
N MET A 270 0.79 10.89 -3.30
CA MET A 270 -0.25 9.87 -3.34
C MET A 270 -1.51 10.37 -4.06
N CYS A 271 -2.04 11.54 -3.69
CA CYS A 271 -3.31 12.03 -4.25
C CYS A 271 -3.21 12.45 -5.72
N CYS A 272 -2.07 13.04 -6.13
CA CYS A 272 -1.94 13.63 -7.47
C CYS A 272 -1.31 12.68 -8.50
N VAL A 273 -0.49 11.71 -8.07
CA VAL A 273 0.23 10.83 -8.99
C VAL A 273 -0.18 9.37 -8.79
N THR A 274 0.11 8.80 -7.63
CA THR A 274 0.01 7.36 -7.41
C THR A 274 -1.41 6.85 -7.49
N TYR A 275 -2.33 7.43 -6.72
CA TYR A 275 -3.72 6.99 -6.66
C TYR A 275 -4.44 7.09 -8.01
N PRO A 276 -4.40 8.21 -8.76
CA PRO A 276 -5.02 8.29 -10.08
C PRO A 276 -4.42 7.30 -11.07
N ALA A 277 -3.08 7.12 -11.05
CA ALA A 277 -2.40 6.19 -11.94
C ALA A 277 -2.83 4.74 -11.69
N LEU A 278 -2.93 4.33 -10.42
CA LEU A 278 -3.39 2.99 -10.04
C LEU A 278 -4.84 2.74 -10.45
N ILE A 279 -5.74 3.69 -10.20
CA ILE A 279 -7.15 3.54 -10.58
C ILE A 279 -7.29 3.39 -12.10
N LEU A 280 -6.55 4.19 -12.88
CA LEU A 280 -6.55 4.07 -14.34
C LEU A 280 -5.97 2.74 -14.81
N ALA A 281 -4.88 2.27 -14.19
CA ALA A 281 -4.27 0.99 -14.51
C ALA A 281 -5.25 -0.17 -14.28
N TYR A 282 -5.88 -0.25 -13.10
CA TYR A 282 -6.85 -1.31 -12.79
C TYR A 282 -8.12 -1.22 -13.64
N ALA A 283 -8.63 -0.02 -13.91
CA ALA A 283 -9.78 0.17 -14.79
C ALA A 283 -9.47 -0.28 -16.23
N GLY A 284 -8.26 0.04 -16.74
CA GLY A 284 -7.82 -0.40 -18.06
C GLY A 284 -7.64 -1.91 -18.16
N GLN A 285 -7.05 -2.54 -17.16
CA GLN A 285 -6.92 -4.00 -17.10
C GLN A 285 -8.28 -4.70 -17.03
N ALA A 286 -9.19 -4.21 -16.21
CA ALA A 286 -10.56 -4.73 -16.13
C ALA A 286 -11.30 -4.59 -17.46
N SER A 287 -11.14 -3.45 -18.16
CA SER A 287 -11.69 -3.20 -19.47
C SER A 287 -11.17 -4.19 -20.53
N PHE A 288 -9.86 -4.45 -20.50
CA PHE A 288 -9.21 -5.44 -21.36
C PHE A 288 -9.72 -6.86 -21.06
N LEU A 289 -9.75 -7.27 -19.80
CA LEU A 289 -10.18 -8.59 -19.36
C LEU A 289 -11.63 -8.90 -19.73
N ARG A 290 -12.52 -7.91 -19.69
CA ARG A 290 -13.93 -8.13 -20.10
C ARG A 290 -14.12 -8.60 -21.54
N LYS A 291 -13.15 -8.32 -22.40
CA LYS A 291 -13.12 -8.81 -23.78
C LYS A 291 -12.24 -10.04 -23.98
N ASN A 292 -11.32 -10.28 -23.07
CA ASN A 292 -10.30 -11.33 -23.20
C ASN A 292 -10.18 -12.11 -21.88
N ASN A 293 -11.24 -12.79 -21.47
CA ASN A 293 -11.33 -13.51 -20.18
C ASN A 293 -10.25 -14.59 -20.01
N ASP A 294 -9.78 -15.17 -21.10
CA ASP A 294 -8.80 -16.28 -21.09
C ASP A 294 -7.36 -15.82 -20.76
N LEU A 295 -7.10 -14.51 -20.79
CA LEU A 295 -5.76 -13.95 -20.63
C LEU A 295 -5.48 -13.43 -19.20
N VAL A 296 -6.19 -13.96 -18.19
CA VAL A 296 -6.07 -13.50 -16.80
C VAL A 296 -4.66 -13.64 -16.25
N SER A 297 -4.00 -14.77 -16.50
CA SER A 297 -2.64 -15.06 -15.99
C SER A 297 -1.59 -14.07 -16.50
N ALA A 298 -1.79 -13.51 -17.69
CA ALA A 298 -0.87 -12.55 -18.31
C ALA A 298 -1.52 -11.18 -18.56
N THR A 299 -2.50 -10.79 -17.72
CA THR A 299 -3.32 -9.59 -17.91
C THR A 299 -2.48 -8.36 -18.18
N PHE A 300 -1.49 -8.09 -17.33
CA PHE A 300 -0.68 -6.89 -17.42
C PHE A 300 0.07 -6.83 -18.76
N TYR A 301 0.82 -7.87 -19.09
CA TYR A 301 1.67 -7.89 -20.29
C TYR A 301 0.87 -7.90 -21.59
N LYS A 302 -0.26 -8.61 -21.61
CA LYS A 302 -1.13 -8.66 -22.79
C LYS A 302 -2.01 -7.43 -22.97
N SER A 303 -2.17 -6.61 -21.93
CA SER A 303 -2.89 -5.35 -22.00
C SER A 303 -2.07 -4.20 -22.61
N ILE A 304 -0.75 -4.39 -22.81
CA ILE A 304 0.13 -3.39 -23.42
C ILE A 304 -0.20 -3.27 -24.92
N PRO A 305 -0.53 -2.05 -25.41
CA PRO A 305 -0.82 -1.82 -26.81
C PRO A 305 0.45 -1.91 -27.65
N GLY A 306 0.44 -2.77 -28.67
CA GLY A 306 1.55 -2.95 -29.60
C GLY A 306 1.87 -4.42 -29.83
N ASN A 307 2.41 -4.74 -31.01
CA ASN A 307 2.85 -6.09 -31.38
C ASN A 307 4.15 -6.50 -30.63
N PHE A 308 4.25 -6.25 -29.34
CA PHE A 308 5.23 -6.97 -28.54
C PHE A 308 4.73 -8.42 -28.39
N LYS A 309 4.93 -9.19 -29.43
CA LYS A 309 5.02 -10.64 -29.29
C LYS A 309 6.28 -10.90 -28.48
N LEU A 310 6.16 -10.94 -27.17
CA LEU A 310 7.01 -11.79 -26.36
C LEU A 310 6.57 -13.22 -26.74
N GLU A 311 7.24 -13.80 -27.72
CA GLU A 311 7.18 -15.21 -28.00
C GLU A 311 7.61 -15.91 -26.72
N SER A 312 6.66 -16.70 -26.22
CA SER A 312 6.82 -17.62 -25.07
C SER A 312 7.92 -18.65 -25.33
#